data_dd3c2c2d52863a539b9906be4d091a95
#
_entry.id   dd3c2c2d52863a539b9906be4d091a95
#
_cell.length_a   1.000
_cell.length_b   1.000
_cell.length_c   1.000
_cell.angle_alpha   90.00
_cell.angle_beta   90.00
_cell.angle_gamma   90.00
#
_symmetry.space_group_name_H-M   'P 1'
#
loop_
_entity.id
_entity.type
_entity.pdbx_description
1 polymer ?
#
loop_
_entity_poly.entity_id
_entity_poly.type
_entity_poly.pdbx_seq_one_letter_code
_entity_poly.pdbx_strand_id
1 'polypeptide(L)'
;MSAPGKTQGENAMFTQLIYPALFSYKLDAKNEFNIDERHSVAKPPTVSDDSLTYTITLKDRTWSDGVKLTTRDMEFWWNIVTNNTDKWASYRKGQFPDNVKAFKIIDDKAFTITTTEKYNPAWFINNQLNRLVPMPAHAWSKTSDSDKPGEKDRTPAGAKAIFKYLSAASENLQNYDTNKLWKTTLGPFQLGKYTPNGEAKLVANPSYDGEDKASISSFTMQPYTSDDAEFNILRSGSIDYGFIPPNSMTQQKYIEKQGYTVKPWYGWSITYMPFNFNNPKSGPIFAQKYIRQAMQHLIDQEGISKIIWNRTASPTCGPVPQQPGTAGSSKGCAYDYNPAKAEKLLKDHGWNVTKDGITTCQQAGEGEGQCGKGIKQGAKLSFTVISQSGFTSTTHMFAELKSSFSNVGINLEIREVPDSVAESQACKPNDTNCKWDLSFFGSQSSWYYPVYASGERLFQSGGPVNLGSYSDKKADELIDASMRSNDRAALKTYNDYLAEDLPVLWMPNSVNRVSAWKSNIQGIDPQDPMLYLYPQDWTIT
;
A
#
# COMPACT_ATOMS: atom_id res chain seq x y z
N MET A 1 -7.14 1.20 16.46
CA MET A 1 -5.71 1.23 16.06
C MET A 1 -5.33 -0.18 15.66
N SER A 2 -4.86 -0.40 14.46
CA SER A 2 -4.35 -1.72 14.06
C SER A 2 -3.02 -1.98 14.75
N ALA A 3 -2.78 -3.23 15.14
CA ALA A 3 -1.48 -3.65 15.62
C ALA A 3 -0.41 -3.35 14.55
N PRO A 4 0.83 -2.99 14.93
CA PRO A 4 1.90 -2.74 13.98
C PRO A 4 2.08 -3.92 13.01
N GLY A 5 2.08 -3.66 11.71
CA GLY A 5 2.35 -4.65 10.67
C GLY A 5 1.16 -5.50 10.21
N LYS A 6 -0.08 -5.18 10.61
CA LYS A 6 -1.28 -5.94 10.22
C LYS A 6 -2.38 -5.09 9.59
N THR A 7 -2.03 -4.03 8.89
CA THR A 7 -3.01 -3.20 8.19
C THR A 7 -3.28 -3.81 6.83
N GLN A 8 -4.42 -4.46 6.69
CA GLN A 8 -4.96 -4.89 5.40
C GLN A 8 -5.61 -3.70 4.69
N GLY A 9 -5.61 -3.69 3.35
CA GLY A 9 -6.25 -2.63 2.56
C GLY A 9 -7.73 -2.47 2.89
N GLU A 10 -8.42 -3.56 3.13
CA GLU A 10 -9.83 -3.61 3.54
C GLU A 10 -10.07 -2.90 4.89
N ASN A 11 -9.13 -3.03 5.84
CA ASN A 11 -9.24 -2.31 7.12
C ASN A 11 -9.18 -0.78 6.95
N ALA A 12 -8.46 -0.29 5.95
CA ALA A 12 -8.39 1.14 5.66
C ALA A 12 -9.75 1.68 5.20
N MET A 13 -10.49 0.91 4.38
CA MET A 13 -11.86 1.28 3.97
C MET A 13 -12.79 1.44 5.16
N PHE A 14 -12.79 0.49 6.10
CA PHE A 14 -13.61 0.59 7.32
C PHE A 14 -13.24 1.79 8.18
N THR A 15 -11.95 1.96 8.40
CA THR A 15 -11.48 3.07 9.25
C THR A 15 -11.91 4.40 8.67
N GLN A 16 -11.79 4.57 7.35
CA GLN A 16 -12.15 5.82 6.66
C GLN A 16 -13.66 6.13 6.77
N LEU A 17 -14.51 5.12 6.77
CA LEU A 17 -15.96 5.31 6.87
C LEU A 17 -16.43 5.64 8.30
N ILE A 18 -15.65 5.28 9.30
CA ILE A 18 -15.97 5.43 10.72
C ILE A 18 -15.13 6.55 11.36
N TYR A 19 -13.85 6.60 11.07
CA TYR A 19 -12.86 7.57 11.54
C TYR A 19 -12.08 8.14 10.35
N PRO A 20 -12.67 9.09 9.62
CA PRO A 20 -12.03 9.66 8.42
C PRO A 20 -10.75 10.40 8.78
N ALA A 21 -9.76 10.32 7.90
CA ALA A 21 -8.54 11.12 7.96
C ALA A 21 -8.84 12.62 7.72
N LEU A 22 -7.87 13.48 7.99
CA LEU A 22 -8.04 14.93 7.76
C LEU A 22 -8.37 15.25 6.31
N PHE A 23 -7.73 14.54 5.37
CA PHE A 23 -7.85 14.81 3.94
C PHE A 23 -8.25 13.56 3.18
N SER A 24 -9.22 13.71 2.31
CA SER A 24 -9.55 12.80 1.20
C SER A 24 -9.07 13.41 -0.11
N TYR A 25 -8.95 12.62 -1.16
CA TYR A 25 -8.40 13.06 -2.44
C TYR A 25 -9.32 12.64 -3.58
N LYS A 26 -9.31 13.43 -4.64
CA LYS A 26 -9.99 13.11 -5.90
C LYS A 26 -9.14 13.51 -7.09
N LEU A 27 -9.40 12.91 -8.23
CA LEU A 27 -8.83 13.35 -9.50
C LEU A 27 -9.61 14.52 -10.07
N ASP A 28 -8.89 15.50 -10.60
CA ASP A 28 -9.49 16.56 -11.40
C ASP A 28 -9.61 16.16 -12.89
N ALA A 29 -10.08 17.07 -13.72
CA ALA A 29 -10.23 16.85 -15.16
C ALA A 29 -8.91 16.60 -15.91
N LYS A 30 -7.76 16.88 -15.27
CA LYS A 30 -6.42 16.62 -15.80
C LYS A 30 -5.82 15.33 -15.27
N ASN A 31 -6.57 14.55 -14.49
CA ASN A 31 -6.11 13.38 -13.74
C ASN A 31 -4.99 13.73 -12.72
N GLU A 32 -5.03 14.93 -12.16
CA GLU A 32 -4.16 15.31 -11.05
C GLU A 32 -4.91 15.15 -9.71
N PHE A 33 -4.21 14.67 -8.68
CA PHE A 33 -4.81 14.56 -7.35
C PHE A 33 -4.95 15.92 -6.69
N ASN A 34 -6.14 16.17 -6.17
CA ASN A 34 -6.46 17.34 -5.35
C ASN A 34 -7.16 16.90 -4.07
N ILE A 35 -7.08 17.71 -3.01
CA ILE A 35 -7.84 17.47 -1.79
C ILE A 35 -9.33 17.55 -2.13
N ASP A 36 -10.06 16.49 -1.81
CA ASP A 36 -11.51 16.47 -1.91
C ASP A 36 -12.11 17.07 -0.64
N GLU A 37 -12.45 18.34 -0.72
CA GLU A 37 -13.00 19.05 0.43
C GLU A 37 -14.31 18.46 0.93
N ARG A 38 -15.15 17.87 0.06
CA ARG A 38 -16.43 17.28 0.44
C ARG A 38 -16.26 16.14 1.45
N HIS A 39 -15.32 15.24 1.20
CA HIS A 39 -15.04 14.08 2.05
C HIS A 39 -13.97 14.34 3.13
N SER A 40 -13.36 15.51 3.15
CA SER A 40 -12.30 15.85 4.10
C SER A 40 -12.86 16.41 5.41
N VAL A 41 -12.18 16.12 6.53
CA VAL A 41 -12.50 16.64 7.87
C VAL A 41 -11.90 18.03 8.10
N ALA A 42 -10.85 18.38 7.37
CA ALA A 42 -10.20 19.68 7.43
C ALA A 42 -10.24 20.39 6.07
N LYS A 43 -10.05 21.70 6.08
CA LYS A 43 -9.83 22.49 4.87
C LYS A 43 -8.42 22.24 4.35
N PRO A 44 -8.13 22.49 3.05
CA PRO A 44 -6.77 22.45 2.54
C PRO A 44 -5.84 23.30 3.43
N PRO A 45 -4.67 22.76 3.83
CA PRO A 45 -3.78 23.47 4.74
C PRO A 45 -3.13 24.68 4.06
N THR A 46 -2.89 25.75 4.82
CA THR A 46 -2.05 26.85 4.38
C THR A 46 -0.61 26.64 4.81
N VAL A 47 0.33 27.07 3.96
CA VAL A 47 1.76 26.88 4.18
C VAL A 47 2.42 28.25 4.29
N SER A 48 3.30 28.45 5.28
CA SER A 48 4.07 29.67 5.42
C SER A 48 5.05 29.88 4.25
N ASP A 49 5.46 31.12 4.00
CA ASP A 49 6.35 31.49 2.87
C ASP A 49 7.70 30.75 2.95
N ASP A 50 8.20 30.46 4.15
CA ASP A 50 9.42 29.68 4.35
C ASP A 50 9.22 28.17 4.20
N SER A 51 7.98 27.71 3.97
CA SER A 51 7.56 26.31 3.85
C SER A 51 7.87 25.45 5.10
N LEU A 52 7.99 26.07 6.27
CA LEU A 52 8.25 25.35 7.54
C LEU A 52 6.99 25.11 8.36
N THR A 53 5.96 25.97 8.24
CA THR A 53 4.76 25.89 9.08
C THR A 53 3.52 25.63 8.24
N TYR A 54 2.78 24.61 8.65
CA TYR A 54 1.52 24.20 8.04
C TYR A 54 0.40 24.50 9.02
N THR A 55 -0.56 25.32 8.60
CA THR A 55 -1.76 25.62 9.39
C THR A 55 -2.92 24.78 8.89
N ILE A 56 -3.49 23.99 9.77
CA ILE A 56 -4.62 23.09 9.52
C ILE A 56 -5.86 23.65 10.21
N THR A 57 -6.96 23.79 9.45
CA THR A 57 -8.25 24.26 9.98
C THR A 57 -9.28 23.16 9.85
N LEU A 58 -9.81 22.69 10.97
CA LEU A 58 -10.87 21.70 11.05
C LEU A 58 -12.19 22.29 10.56
N LYS A 59 -13.00 21.50 9.87
CA LYS A 59 -14.39 21.83 9.57
C LYS A 59 -15.29 21.68 10.81
N ASP A 60 -16.46 22.28 10.75
CA ASP A 60 -17.49 22.05 11.76
C ASP A 60 -18.03 20.63 11.62
N ARG A 61 -17.67 19.79 12.58
CA ARG A 61 -18.09 18.39 12.67
C ARG A 61 -18.47 18.06 14.11
N THR A 62 -19.33 17.06 14.23
CA THR A 62 -19.83 16.57 15.51
C THR A 62 -19.66 15.05 15.58
N TRP A 63 -19.09 14.57 16.68
CA TRP A 63 -19.03 13.13 16.96
C TRP A 63 -20.44 12.56 17.12
N SER A 64 -20.60 11.27 16.90
CA SER A 64 -21.90 10.59 16.93
C SER A 64 -22.64 10.67 18.26
N ASP A 65 -21.94 11.03 19.34
CA ASP A 65 -22.49 11.28 20.69
C ASP A 65 -22.83 12.75 20.96
N GLY A 66 -22.72 13.61 19.95
CA GLY A 66 -23.09 15.04 20.04
C GLY A 66 -21.96 15.97 20.47
N VAL A 67 -20.78 15.46 20.78
CA VAL A 67 -19.62 16.30 21.14
C VAL A 67 -19.00 16.88 19.89
N LYS A 68 -18.64 18.18 19.92
CA LYS A 68 -17.98 18.86 18.79
C LYS A 68 -16.56 18.35 18.58
N LEU A 69 -16.18 18.16 17.30
CA LEU A 69 -14.80 17.96 16.91
C LEU A 69 -14.00 19.22 17.17
N THR A 70 -12.88 19.08 17.87
CA THR A 70 -11.96 20.18 18.17
C THR A 70 -10.50 19.76 17.98
N THR A 71 -9.60 20.72 18.04
CA THR A 71 -8.16 20.49 18.02
C THR A 71 -7.65 19.63 19.18
N ARG A 72 -8.45 19.49 20.26
CA ARG A 72 -8.17 18.56 21.36
C ARG A 72 -8.12 17.09 20.88
N ASP A 73 -8.95 16.73 19.90
CA ASP A 73 -8.98 15.39 19.30
C ASP A 73 -7.73 15.14 18.45
N MET A 74 -7.16 16.18 17.86
CA MET A 74 -5.89 16.13 17.14
C MET A 74 -4.69 16.08 18.10
N GLU A 75 -4.71 16.87 19.18
CA GLU A 75 -3.71 16.82 20.27
C GLU A 75 -3.64 15.42 20.88
N PHE A 76 -4.80 14.81 21.11
CA PHE A 76 -4.89 13.44 21.62
C PHE A 76 -4.20 12.44 20.70
N TRP A 77 -4.50 12.47 19.40
CA TRP A 77 -3.82 11.64 18.41
C TRP A 77 -2.30 11.87 18.44
N TRP A 78 -1.89 13.14 18.45
CA TRP A 78 -0.48 13.52 18.49
C TRP A 78 0.24 12.95 19.71
N ASN A 79 -0.33 13.13 20.89
CA ASN A 79 0.23 12.64 22.14
C ASN A 79 0.35 11.11 22.17
N ILE A 80 -0.67 10.41 21.67
CA ILE A 80 -0.64 8.94 21.61
C ILE A 80 0.46 8.47 20.65
N VAL A 81 0.56 9.01 19.45
CA VAL A 81 1.53 8.56 18.44
C VAL A 81 2.97 8.88 18.83
N THR A 82 3.23 10.11 19.28
CA THR A 82 4.60 10.54 19.62
C THR A 82 5.19 9.82 20.83
N ASN A 83 4.35 9.35 21.75
CA ASN A 83 4.79 8.59 22.92
C ASN A 83 4.82 7.06 22.70
N ASN A 84 4.42 6.57 21.50
CA ASN A 84 4.38 5.15 21.18
C ASN A 84 4.93 4.88 19.77
N THR A 85 5.96 5.61 19.35
CA THR A 85 6.54 5.50 18.00
C THR A 85 7.05 4.09 17.70
N ASP A 86 7.59 3.38 18.70
CA ASP A 86 8.05 1.98 18.60
C ASP A 86 6.92 0.98 18.28
N LYS A 87 5.67 1.38 18.47
CA LYS A 87 4.47 0.59 18.17
C LYS A 87 3.73 1.07 16.91
N TRP A 88 4.21 2.10 16.26
CA TRP A 88 3.58 2.63 15.06
C TRP A 88 4.25 2.12 13.80
N ALA A 89 3.56 1.29 13.03
CA ALA A 89 4.10 0.62 11.83
C ALA A 89 4.61 1.59 10.74
N SER A 90 4.12 2.82 10.73
CA SER A 90 4.57 3.85 9.78
C SER A 90 5.79 4.64 10.27
N TYR A 91 6.26 4.40 11.50
CA TYR A 91 7.37 5.13 12.06
C TYR A 91 8.70 4.74 11.46
N ARG A 92 9.50 5.75 11.16
CA ARG A 92 10.93 5.64 10.87
C ARG A 92 11.64 6.78 11.59
N LYS A 93 12.75 6.46 12.27
CA LYS A 93 13.59 7.46 12.95
C LYS A 93 14.01 8.56 11.98
N GLY A 94 13.84 9.81 12.39
CA GLY A 94 14.16 11.00 11.58
C GLY A 94 13.08 11.41 10.59
N GLN A 95 12.01 10.61 10.41
CA GLN A 95 10.82 10.99 9.66
C GLN A 95 9.66 11.33 10.61
N PHE A 96 8.46 11.49 10.08
CA PHE A 96 7.30 11.85 10.89
C PHE A 96 7.05 10.82 12.03
N PRO A 97 6.91 11.27 13.28
CA PRO A 97 6.80 12.65 13.77
C PRO A 97 8.12 13.33 14.15
N ASP A 98 9.29 12.67 14.03
CA ASP A 98 10.59 13.22 14.47
C ASP A 98 11.00 14.48 13.69
N ASN A 99 10.56 14.60 12.44
CA ASN A 99 10.79 15.77 11.60
C ASN A 99 9.83 16.95 11.89
N VAL A 100 8.99 16.82 12.92
CA VAL A 100 8.14 17.90 13.42
C VAL A 100 8.79 18.56 14.61
N LYS A 101 9.11 19.84 14.47
CA LYS A 101 9.68 20.68 15.54
C LYS A 101 8.63 21.08 16.59
N ALA A 102 7.40 21.35 16.14
CA ALA A 102 6.32 21.77 17.02
C ALA A 102 4.95 21.40 16.45
N PHE A 103 4.09 20.92 17.35
CA PHE A 103 2.65 20.85 17.18
C PHE A 103 2.05 21.89 18.15
N LYS A 104 1.26 22.86 17.63
CA LYS A 104 0.73 23.94 18.44
C LYS A 104 -0.74 24.21 18.12
N ILE A 105 -1.60 24.16 19.14
CA ILE A 105 -2.99 24.57 19.04
C ILE A 105 -3.05 26.10 18.99
N ILE A 106 -3.83 26.63 18.05
CA ILE A 106 -4.18 28.05 17.95
C ILE A 106 -5.48 28.30 18.69
N ASP A 107 -6.52 27.52 18.37
CA ASP A 107 -7.85 27.56 18.98
C ASP A 107 -8.55 26.20 18.80
N ASP A 108 -9.84 26.12 19.10
CA ASP A 108 -10.61 24.87 19.01
C ASP A 108 -10.73 24.32 17.57
N LYS A 109 -10.41 25.12 16.54
CA LYS A 109 -10.55 24.76 15.13
C LYS A 109 -9.24 24.71 14.37
N ALA A 110 -8.20 25.39 14.85
CA ALA A 110 -6.95 25.51 14.10
C ALA A 110 -5.74 25.11 14.94
N PHE A 111 -4.80 24.43 14.28
CA PHE A 111 -3.49 24.09 14.86
C PHE A 111 -2.40 24.19 13.78
N THR A 112 -1.16 24.30 14.23
CA THR A 112 0.00 24.31 13.35
C THR A 112 0.92 23.14 13.60
N ILE A 113 1.54 22.69 12.52
CA ILE A 113 2.68 21.79 12.52
C ILE A 113 3.86 22.55 11.91
N THR A 114 4.95 22.69 12.68
CA THR A 114 6.19 23.29 12.20
C THR A 114 7.23 22.19 12.04
N THR A 115 7.85 22.09 10.87
CA THR A 115 8.87 21.08 10.56
C THR A 115 10.26 21.51 11.03
N THR A 116 11.16 20.54 11.21
CA THR A 116 12.57 20.79 11.58
C THR A 116 13.36 21.36 10.42
N GLU A 117 12.96 21.14 9.20
CA GLU A 117 13.56 21.58 7.97
C GLU A 117 12.52 21.75 6.86
N LYS A 118 12.91 22.37 5.75
CA LYS A 118 12.04 22.61 4.61
C LYS A 118 11.81 21.32 3.81
N TYR A 119 10.53 21.04 3.53
CA TYR A 119 10.08 19.97 2.65
C TYR A 119 9.28 20.53 1.47
N ASN A 120 9.15 19.70 0.42
CA ASN A 120 8.17 19.95 -0.61
C ASN A 120 6.75 19.93 0.02
N PRO A 121 5.98 21.04 -0.04
CA PRO A 121 4.66 21.08 0.57
C PRO A 121 3.72 20.00 0.06
N ALA A 122 3.76 19.67 -1.24
CA ALA A 122 2.93 18.59 -1.79
C ALA A 122 3.26 17.24 -1.15
N TRP A 123 4.55 16.93 -0.97
CA TRP A 123 4.96 15.71 -0.26
C TRP A 123 4.50 15.73 1.19
N PHE A 124 4.77 16.80 1.93
CA PHE A 124 4.48 16.83 3.36
C PHE A 124 2.96 16.77 3.64
N ILE A 125 2.16 17.53 2.89
CA ILE A 125 0.70 17.51 3.02
C ILE A 125 0.15 16.12 2.69
N ASN A 126 0.54 15.57 1.55
CA ASN A 126 -0.08 14.36 1.00
C ASN A 126 0.42 13.07 1.66
N ASN A 127 1.67 13.04 2.17
CA ASN A 127 2.26 11.83 2.73
C ASN A 127 2.46 11.87 4.25
N GLN A 128 2.50 13.05 4.86
CA GLN A 128 2.74 13.18 6.31
C GLN A 128 1.49 13.66 7.03
N LEU A 129 0.88 14.77 6.63
CA LEU A 129 -0.33 15.29 7.27
C LEU A 129 -1.54 14.39 7.02
N ASN A 130 -1.58 13.66 5.93
CA ASN A 130 -2.61 12.65 5.65
C ASN A 130 -2.67 11.51 6.69
N ARG A 131 -1.63 11.35 7.52
CA ARG A 131 -1.60 10.34 8.60
C ARG A 131 -2.34 10.77 9.86
N LEU A 132 -2.68 12.05 9.96
CA LEU A 132 -3.41 12.60 11.10
C LEU A 132 -4.88 12.19 11.02
N VAL A 133 -5.37 11.54 12.07
CA VAL A 133 -6.75 11.09 12.19
C VAL A 133 -7.32 11.64 13.49
N PRO A 134 -8.43 12.38 13.47
CA PRO A 134 -9.09 12.79 14.70
C PRO A 134 -9.47 11.57 15.55
N MET A 135 -9.18 11.62 16.84
CA MET A 135 -9.56 10.59 17.79
C MET A 135 -10.38 11.21 18.92
N PRO A 136 -11.52 10.61 19.33
CA PRO A 136 -12.42 11.22 20.31
C PRO A 136 -11.79 11.27 21.71
N ALA A 137 -11.05 12.34 22.01
CA ALA A 137 -10.35 12.51 23.28
C ALA A 137 -11.31 12.38 24.47
N HIS A 138 -12.52 12.95 24.35
CA HIS A 138 -13.57 12.91 25.37
C HIS A 138 -14.09 11.49 25.65
N ALA A 139 -13.86 10.50 24.76
CA ALA A 139 -14.29 9.11 24.94
C ALA A 139 -13.11 8.16 25.21
N TRP A 140 -11.93 8.45 24.63
CA TRP A 140 -10.80 7.50 24.61
C TRP A 140 -9.64 7.86 25.52
N SER A 141 -9.57 9.08 26.07
CA SER A 141 -8.46 9.48 26.97
C SER A 141 -8.63 8.88 28.38
N LYS A 142 -8.64 7.54 28.46
CA LYS A 142 -8.80 6.75 29.68
C LYS A 142 -7.97 5.47 29.61
N THR A 143 -7.73 4.83 30.76
CA THR A 143 -6.83 3.68 30.92
C THR A 143 -7.54 2.38 31.32
N SER A 144 -8.86 2.44 31.55
CA SER A 144 -9.72 1.27 31.85
C SER A 144 -11.19 1.61 31.58
N ASP A 145 -12.07 0.61 31.60
CA ASP A 145 -13.52 0.81 31.42
C ASP A 145 -14.15 1.64 32.55
N SER A 146 -13.65 1.51 33.78
CA SER A 146 -14.13 2.25 34.96
C SER A 146 -13.54 3.66 35.05
N ASP A 147 -12.52 3.97 34.26
CA ASP A 147 -11.86 5.28 34.28
C ASP A 147 -12.68 6.31 33.49
N LYS A 148 -12.64 7.56 33.94
CA LYS A 148 -13.25 8.68 33.20
C LYS A 148 -12.25 9.27 32.23
N PRO A 149 -12.66 9.57 30.98
CA PRO A 149 -11.83 10.31 30.07
C PRO A 149 -11.34 11.63 30.64
N GLY A 150 -10.10 12.02 30.32
CA GLY A 150 -9.48 13.24 30.83
C GLY A 150 -8.28 13.69 29.99
N GLU A 151 -7.25 14.18 30.67
CA GLU A 151 -6.04 14.73 30.00
C GLU A 151 -4.78 13.90 30.27
N LYS A 152 -4.94 12.63 30.62
CA LYS A 152 -3.81 11.73 30.93
C LYS A 152 -2.82 11.56 29.77
N ASP A 153 -3.31 11.64 28.52
CA ASP A 153 -2.48 11.58 27.30
C ASP A 153 -1.44 12.70 27.21
N ARG A 154 -1.62 13.82 27.92
CA ARG A 154 -0.65 14.93 27.96
C ARG A 154 0.63 14.60 28.70
N THR A 155 0.71 13.43 29.33
CA THR A 155 1.93 12.91 29.92
C THR A 155 2.41 11.65 29.17
N PRO A 156 3.75 11.44 29.03
CA PRO A 156 4.25 10.24 28.37
C PRO A 156 3.76 8.92 28.98
N ALA A 157 3.69 8.85 30.30
CA ALA A 157 3.20 7.67 31.01
C ALA A 157 1.70 7.43 30.75
N GLY A 158 0.89 8.49 30.79
CA GLY A 158 -0.53 8.42 30.50
C GLY A 158 -0.82 8.05 29.06
N ALA A 159 -0.12 8.65 28.08
CA ALA A 159 -0.25 8.31 26.67
C ALA A 159 0.07 6.83 26.40
N LYS A 160 1.13 6.28 27.01
CA LYS A 160 1.48 4.86 26.94
C LYS A 160 0.41 3.96 27.58
N ALA A 161 -0.12 4.34 28.73
CA ALA A 161 -1.17 3.57 29.41
C ALA A 161 -2.47 3.54 28.59
N ILE A 162 -2.88 4.69 28.03
CA ILE A 162 -4.05 4.79 27.13
C ILE A 162 -3.83 3.95 25.88
N PHE A 163 -2.67 4.06 25.23
CA PHE A 163 -2.36 3.24 24.05
C PHE A 163 -2.47 1.75 24.36
N LYS A 164 -1.91 1.29 25.47
CA LYS A 164 -2.00 -0.11 25.91
C LYS A 164 -3.45 -0.55 26.10
N TYR A 165 -4.27 0.27 26.75
CA TYR A 165 -5.69 -0.01 26.98
C TYR A 165 -6.47 -0.10 25.67
N LEU A 166 -6.33 0.89 24.78
CA LEU A 166 -7.02 0.92 23.50
C LEU A 166 -6.57 -0.24 22.59
N SER A 167 -5.28 -0.59 22.61
CA SER A 167 -4.75 -1.72 21.84
C SER A 167 -5.33 -3.05 22.32
N ALA A 168 -5.36 -3.30 23.63
CA ALA A 168 -5.97 -4.51 24.19
C ALA A 168 -7.47 -4.60 23.85
N ALA A 169 -8.21 -3.48 23.93
CA ALA A 169 -9.61 -3.44 23.52
C ALA A 169 -9.79 -3.72 22.02
N SER A 170 -8.84 -3.28 21.17
CA SER A 170 -8.89 -3.50 19.73
C SER A 170 -8.56 -4.93 19.30
N GLU A 171 -7.95 -5.73 20.15
CA GLU A 171 -7.66 -7.16 19.91
C GLU A 171 -8.85 -8.05 20.25
N ASN A 172 -9.81 -7.55 21.01
CA ASN A 172 -10.99 -8.32 21.40
C ASN A 172 -12.09 -8.26 20.34
N LEU A 173 -12.00 -9.14 19.35
CA LEU A 173 -12.95 -9.21 18.23
C LEU A 173 -14.36 -9.66 18.63
N GLN A 174 -14.51 -10.30 19.81
CA GLN A 174 -15.80 -10.87 20.25
C GLN A 174 -16.83 -9.79 20.64
N ASN A 175 -16.39 -8.60 20.96
CA ASN A 175 -17.27 -7.52 21.42
C ASN A 175 -17.12 -6.20 20.62
N TYR A 176 -16.58 -6.29 19.40
CA TYR A 176 -16.28 -5.10 18.59
C TYR A 176 -17.50 -4.22 18.34
N ASP A 177 -18.65 -4.85 18.06
CA ASP A 177 -19.92 -4.18 17.78
C ASP A 177 -20.70 -3.77 19.03
N THR A 178 -20.31 -4.24 20.22
CA THR A 178 -20.96 -3.91 21.50
C THR A 178 -20.12 -3.02 22.41
N ASN A 179 -18.80 -2.95 22.19
CA ASN A 179 -17.90 -2.14 22.99
C ASN A 179 -18.17 -0.64 22.78
N LYS A 180 -18.45 0.05 23.88
CA LYS A 180 -18.78 1.49 23.89
C LYS A 180 -17.66 2.38 23.32
N LEU A 181 -16.39 1.95 23.40
CA LEU A 181 -15.27 2.68 22.80
C LEU A 181 -15.45 2.94 21.32
N TRP A 182 -15.98 1.96 20.59
CA TRP A 182 -16.11 2.01 19.14
C TRP A 182 -17.45 2.61 18.66
N LYS A 183 -18.30 3.06 19.61
CA LYS A 183 -19.57 3.70 19.26
C LYS A 183 -19.46 5.20 19.01
N THR A 184 -18.43 5.85 19.52
CA THR A 184 -18.15 7.28 19.22
C THR A 184 -17.39 7.37 17.90
N THR A 185 -18.04 7.83 16.85
CA THR A 185 -17.55 7.86 15.47
C THR A 185 -17.72 9.24 14.86
N LEU A 186 -16.91 9.57 13.84
CA LEU A 186 -16.95 10.86 13.13
C LEU A 186 -17.44 10.72 11.69
N GLY A 187 -17.37 9.52 11.13
CA GLY A 187 -17.65 9.26 9.74
C GLY A 187 -19.14 9.08 9.41
N PRO A 188 -19.46 8.94 8.11
CA PRO A 188 -20.83 8.78 7.62
C PRO A 188 -21.49 7.46 8.03
N PHE A 189 -20.69 6.49 8.49
CA PHE A 189 -21.18 5.20 8.96
C PHE A 189 -20.68 4.87 10.37
N GLN A 190 -21.39 3.95 11.01
CA GLN A 190 -21.04 3.34 12.29
C GLN A 190 -21.03 1.82 12.15
N LEU A 191 -20.25 1.15 12.99
CA LEU A 191 -20.29 -0.31 13.07
C LEU A 191 -21.60 -0.75 13.74
N GLY A 192 -22.47 -1.36 12.95
CA GLY A 192 -23.75 -1.95 13.42
C GLY A 192 -23.55 -3.35 13.98
N LYS A 193 -22.90 -4.23 13.21
CA LYS A 193 -22.60 -5.61 13.60
C LYS A 193 -21.23 -6.03 13.13
N TYR A 194 -20.55 -6.82 13.91
CA TYR A 194 -19.29 -7.47 13.55
C TYR A 194 -19.29 -8.92 14.03
N THR A 195 -18.72 -9.81 13.22
CA THR A 195 -18.51 -11.20 13.61
C THR A 195 -17.03 -11.56 13.52
N PRO A 196 -16.51 -12.43 14.40
CA PRO A 196 -15.09 -12.79 14.42
C PRO A 196 -14.56 -13.41 13.13
N ASN A 197 -15.43 -13.93 12.27
CA ASN A 197 -15.07 -14.42 10.93
C ASN A 197 -14.88 -13.30 9.89
N GLY A 198 -15.10 -12.01 10.28
CA GLY A 198 -14.83 -10.84 9.45
C GLY A 198 -16.05 -10.22 8.77
N GLU A 199 -17.28 -10.76 8.94
CA GLU A 199 -18.47 -10.07 8.47
C GLU A 199 -18.67 -8.77 9.24
N ALA A 200 -18.83 -7.64 8.54
CA ALA A 200 -19.07 -6.34 9.14
C ALA A 200 -20.25 -5.63 8.46
N LYS A 201 -21.27 -5.32 9.25
CA LYS A 201 -22.38 -4.46 8.83
C LYS A 201 -22.16 -3.04 9.33
N LEU A 202 -22.03 -2.11 8.41
CA LEU A 202 -22.01 -0.69 8.68
C LEU A 202 -23.40 -0.10 8.49
N VAL A 203 -23.82 0.77 9.39
CA VAL A 203 -25.10 1.47 9.33
C VAL A 203 -24.85 2.97 9.20
N ALA A 204 -25.69 3.66 8.46
CA ALA A 204 -25.59 5.11 8.32
C ALA A 204 -25.59 5.78 9.68
N ASN A 205 -24.68 6.72 9.89
CA ASN A 205 -24.59 7.49 11.13
C ASN A 205 -25.68 8.57 11.14
N PRO A 206 -26.72 8.48 11.99
CA PRO A 206 -27.80 9.44 11.99
C PRO A 206 -27.37 10.84 12.48
N SER A 207 -26.28 10.90 13.25
CA SER A 207 -25.72 12.16 13.78
C SER A 207 -24.69 12.78 12.83
N TYR A 208 -24.42 12.17 11.68
CA TYR A 208 -23.44 12.71 10.74
C TYR A 208 -23.87 14.06 10.18
N ASP A 209 -23.01 15.06 10.33
CA ASP A 209 -23.26 16.44 9.93
C ASP A 209 -22.40 16.89 8.71
N GLY A 210 -21.72 15.93 8.03
CA GLY A 210 -21.02 16.19 6.78
C GLY A 210 -21.94 16.46 5.60
N GLU A 211 -21.38 17.00 4.53
CA GLU A 211 -22.10 17.31 3.28
C GLU A 211 -22.50 16.05 2.50
N ASP A 212 -21.79 14.95 2.73
CA ASP A 212 -21.92 13.65 2.08
C ASP A 212 -22.70 12.62 2.92
N LYS A 213 -23.91 13.02 3.37
CA LYS A 213 -24.78 12.09 4.13
C LYS A 213 -25.15 10.88 3.31
N ALA A 214 -25.06 9.69 3.95
CA ALA A 214 -25.40 8.44 3.30
C ALA A 214 -26.87 8.39 2.85
N SER A 215 -27.08 8.03 1.58
CA SER A 215 -28.40 7.75 1.03
C SER A 215 -28.84 6.32 1.29
N ILE A 216 -27.89 5.40 1.45
CA ILE A 216 -28.15 4.01 1.83
C ILE A 216 -28.16 3.86 3.35
N SER A 217 -29.06 3.05 3.89
CA SER A 217 -29.21 2.86 5.34
C SER A 217 -28.13 1.99 5.96
N SER A 218 -27.60 1.05 5.18
CA SER A 218 -26.52 0.15 5.62
C SER A 218 -25.83 -0.53 4.46
N PHE A 219 -24.63 -1.03 4.75
CA PHE A 219 -23.92 -1.89 3.82
C PHE A 219 -23.17 -2.97 4.59
N THR A 220 -23.11 -4.19 4.05
CA THR A 220 -22.48 -5.33 4.71
C THR A 220 -21.31 -5.83 3.87
N MET A 221 -20.12 -5.90 4.48
CA MET A 221 -18.96 -6.54 3.91
C MET A 221 -18.93 -8.00 4.33
N GLN A 222 -18.87 -8.89 3.34
CA GLN A 222 -18.82 -10.34 3.55
C GLN A 222 -17.39 -10.84 3.25
N PRO A 223 -16.75 -11.58 4.17
CA PRO A 223 -15.45 -12.16 3.94
C PRO A 223 -15.57 -13.42 3.07
N TYR A 224 -14.59 -13.61 2.20
CA TYR A 224 -14.43 -14.81 1.39
C TYR A 224 -13.01 -15.35 1.55
N THR A 225 -12.82 -16.66 1.41
CA THR A 225 -11.52 -17.31 1.53
C THR A 225 -10.75 -17.38 0.22
N SER A 226 -11.40 -17.07 -0.90
CA SER A 226 -10.80 -17.03 -2.22
C SER A 226 -11.62 -16.17 -3.18
N ASP A 227 -10.98 -15.67 -4.24
CA ASP A 227 -11.62 -14.95 -5.33
C ASP A 227 -12.70 -15.79 -6.03
N ASP A 228 -12.46 -17.09 -6.20
CA ASP A 228 -13.42 -18.00 -6.82
C ASP A 228 -14.68 -18.21 -5.95
N ALA A 229 -14.54 -18.23 -4.62
CA ALA A 229 -15.67 -18.32 -3.70
C ALA A 229 -16.56 -17.08 -3.79
N GLU A 230 -15.97 -15.89 -3.79
CA GLU A 230 -16.70 -14.63 -4.00
C GLU A 230 -17.38 -14.58 -5.37
N PHE A 231 -16.65 -14.94 -6.43
CA PHE A 231 -17.19 -14.93 -7.79
C PHE A 231 -18.38 -15.87 -7.98
N ASN A 232 -18.38 -17.02 -7.32
CA ASN A 232 -19.53 -17.92 -7.35
C ASN A 232 -20.79 -17.28 -6.76
N ILE A 233 -20.64 -16.49 -5.70
CA ILE A 233 -21.77 -15.74 -5.09
C ILE A 233 -22.19 -14.57 -5.98
N LEU A 234 -21.25 -13.84 -6.57
CA LEU A 234 -21.53 -12.79 -7.56
C LEU A 234 -22.33 -13.37 -8.75
N ARG A 235 -21.86 -14.50 -9.30
CA ARG A 235 -22.49 -15.17 -10.43
C ARG A 235 -23.92 -15.67 -10.13
N SER A 236 -24.21 -15.98 -8.87
CA SER A 236 -25.59 -16.31 -8.45
C SER A 236 -26.51 -15.10 -8.29
N GLY A 237 -25.97 -13.86 -8.42
CA GLY A 237 -26.74 -12.63 -8.21
C GLY A 237 -26.99 -12.29 -6.74
N SER A 238 -26.31 -12.98 -5.81
CA SER A 238 -26.57 -12.89 -4.36
C SER A 238 -25.81 -11.79 -3.63
N ILE A 239 -24.93 -11.04 -4.32
CA ILE A 239 -24.28 -9.83 -3.79
C ILE A 239 -24.49 -8.65 -4.72
N ASP A 240 -24.52 -7.45 -4.14
CA ASP A 240 -24.79 -6.21 -4.89
C ASP A 240 -23.52 -5.60 -5.49
N TYR A 241 -22.38 -5.78 -4.83
CA TYR A 241 -21.04 -5.34 -5.27
C TYR A 241 -20.05 -6.47 -5.00
N GLY A 242 -19.28 -6.86 -6.01
CA GLY A 242 -18.25 -7.89 -5.92
C GLY A 242 -17.26 -7.76 -7.08
N PHE A 243 -16.49 -8.82 -7.35
CA PHE A 243 -15.38 -8.78 -8.29
C PHE A 243 -15.37 -9.98 -9.22
N ILE A 244 -14.87 -9.79 -10.45
CA ILE A 244 -14.59 -10.87 -11.39
C ILE A 244 -13.10 -11.18 -11.33
N PRO A 245 -12.67 -12.39 -10.92
CA PRO A 245 -11.26 -12.76 -10.98
C PRO A 245 -10.74 -12.74 -12.42
N PRO A 246 -9.46 -12.40 -12.66
CA PRO A 246 -8.88 -12.34 -13.99
C PRO A 246 -9.06 -13.63 -14.83
N ASN A 247 -8.95 -14.80 -14.19
CA ASN A 247 -9.18 -16.10 -14.82
C ASN A 247 -10.64 -16.35 -15.24
N SER A 248 -11.58 -15.56 -14.72
CA SER A 248 -13.02 -15.68 -15.02
C SER A 248 -13.57 -14.55 -15.92
N MET A 249 -12.72 -13.70 -16.48
CA MET A 249 -13.11 -12.57 -17.33
C MET A 249 -13.90 -12.98 -18.59
N THR A 250 -13.77 -14.20 -19.05
CA THR A 250 -14.61 -14.75 -20.13
C THR A 250 -16.11 -14.77 -19.78
N GLN A 251 -16.44 -14.70 -18.50
CA GLN A 251 -17.83 -14.66 -18.01
C GLN A 251 -18.37 -13.23 -17.83
N GLN A 252 -17.59 -12.19 -18.12
CA GLN A 252 -18.02 -10.79 -17.97
C GLN A 252 -19.39 -10.52 -18.61
N LYS A 253 -19.57 -10.92 -19.89
CA LYS A 253 -20.84 -10.73 -20.60
C LYS A 253 -22.03 -11.43 -19.95
N TYR A 254 -21.80 -12.53 -19.27
CA TYR A 254 -22.84 -13.22 -18.52
C TYR A 254 -23.25 -12.40 -17.28
N ILE A 255 -22.27 -11.90 -16.54
CA ILE A 255 -22.50 -11.03 -15.38
C ILE A 255 -23.25 -9.75 -15.78
N GLU A 256 -22.84 -9.09 -16.87
CA GLU A 256 -23.50 -7.91 -17.41
C GLU A 256 -24.99 -8.19 -17.78
N LYS A 257 -25.28 -9.35 -18.37
CA LYS A 257 -26.66 -9.77 -18.68
C LYS A 257 -27.52 -10.00 -17.44
N GLN A 258 -26.91 -10.23 -16.28
CA GLN A 258 -27.61 -10.33 -15.00
C GLN A 258 -27.86 -8.96 -14.35
N GLY A 259 -27.61 -7.87 -15.06
CA GLY A 259 -27.85 -6.51 -14.59
C GLY A 259 -26.72 -5.92 -13.75
N TYR A 260 -25.47 -6.40 -13.94
CA TYR A 260 -24.29 -5.81 -13.33
C TYR A 260 -23.57 -4.87 -14.31
N THR A 261 -23.05 -3.78 -13.79
CA THR A 261 -22.03 -2.96 -14.45
C THR A 261 -20.67 -3.52 -14.08
N VAL A 262 -19.79 -3.71 -15.08
CA VAL A 262 -18.44 -4.28 -14.86
C VAL A 262 -17.39 -3.29 -15.32
N LYS A 263 -16.47 -2.94 -14.43
CA LYS A 263 -15.34 -2.04 -14.74
C LYS A 263 -14.07 -2.45 -13.99
N PRO A 264 -12.89 -2.34 -14.61
CA PRO A 264 -11.62 -2.51 -13.90
C PRO A 264 -11.39 -1.34 -12.95
N TRP A 265 -10.91 -1.63 -11.74
CA TRP A 265 -10.58 -0.64 -10.72
C TRP A 265 -9.07 -0.44 -10.67
N TYR A 266 -8.57 0.55 -11.39
CA TYR A 266 -7.16 0.91 -11.40
C TYR A 266 -6.79 1.70 -10.15
N GLY A 267 -5.74 1.22 -9.43
CA GLY A 267 -5.19 1.91 -8.26
C GLY A 267 -3.99 2.79 -8.60
N TRP A 268 -3.65 3.71 -7.71
CA TRP A 268 -2.38 4.45 -7.70
C TRP A 268 -1.28 3.56 -7.11
N SER A 269 -0.74 2.64 -7.91
CA SER A 269 0.07 1.53 -7.42
C SER A 269 1.15 1.10 -8.39
N ILE A 270 2.11 0.35 -7.86
CA ILE A 270 3.11 -0.42 -8.59
C ILE A 270 3.09 -1.87 -8.13
N THR A 271 3.56 -2.78 -8.99
CA THR A 271 3.78 -4.17 -8.61
C THR A 271 5.25 -4.53 -8.86
N TYR A 272 5.86 -5.19 -7.89
CA TYR A 272 7.28 -5.52 -7.92
C TYR A 272 7.57 -6.80 -7.14
N MET A 273 8.73 -7.40 -7.42
CA MET A 273 9.26 -8.57 -6.68
C MET A 273 10.63 -8.21 -6.12
N PRO A 274 10.76 -7.99 -4.78
CA PRO A 274 12.03 -7.61 -4.18
C PRO A 274 13.04 -8.75 -4.17
N PHE A 275 14.30 -8.40 -4.32
CA PHE A 275 15.46 -9.23 -4.03
C PHE A 275 15.80 -9.17 -2.54
N ASN A 276 16.24 -10.26 -1.96
CA ASN A 276 16.84 -10.24 -0.63
C ASN A 276 18.36 -10.03 -0.72
N PHE A 277 18.78 -8.77 -0.67
CA PHE A 277 20.20 -8.41 -0.74
C PHE A 277 20.99 -8.86 0.49
N ASN A 278 20.34 -9.13 1.63
CA ASN A 278 20.98 -9.62 2.85
C ASN A 278 21.09 -11.16 2.93
N ASN A 279 20.52 -11.88 1.97
CA ASN A 279 20.68 -13.32 1.94
C ASN A 279 22.15 -13.67 1.68
N PRO A 280 22.82 -14.44 2.57
CA PRO A 280 24.26 -14.70 2.43
C PRO A 280 24.63 -15.53 1.19
N LYS A 281 23.65 -16.25 0.59
CA LYS A 281 23.87 -17.06 -0.61
C LYS A 281 23.56 -16.27 -1.89
N SER A 282 22.39 -15.69 -1.97
CA SER A 282 21.89 -15.00 -3.19
C SER A 282 22.17 -13.50 -3.21
N GLY A 283 22.36 -12.87 -2.05
CA GLY A 283 22.67 -11.43 -1.96
C GLY A 283 23.86 -10.98 -2.82
N PRO A 284 25.02 -11.66 -2.77
CA PRO A 284 26.14 -11.33 -3.65
C PRO A 284 25.80 -11.42 -5.16
N ILE A 285 24.91 -12.35 -5.54
CA ILE A 285 24.43 -12.50 -6.93
C ILE A 285 23.51 -11.31 -7.28
N PHE A 286 22.57 -10.98 -6.44
CA PHE A 286 21.63 -9.85 -6.65
C PHE A 286 22.34 -8.48 -6.59
N ALA A 287 23.46 -8.36 -5.88
CA ALA A 287 24.30 -7.16 -5.89
C ALA A 287 24.84 -6.83 -7.29
N GLN A 288 24.95 -7.83 -8.19
CA GLN A 288 25.38 -7.61 -9.57
C GLN A 288 24.24 -7.05 -10.42
N LYS A 289 24.37 -5.81 -10.88
CA LYS A 289 23.31 -5.14 -11.67
C LYS A 289 22.94 -5.93 -12.93
N TYR A 290 23.91 -6.50 -13.63
CA TYR A 290 23.66 -7.28 -14.85
C TYR A 290 22.78 -8.52 -14.60
N ILE A 291 22.84 -9.14 -13.41
CA ILE A 291 21.92 -10.23 -13.03
C ILE A 291 20.50 -9.71 -12.92
N ARG A 292 20.28 -8.58 -12.23
CA ARG A 292 18.95 -7.98 -12.12
C ARG A 292 18.41 -7.58 -13.50
N GLN A 293 19.26 -7.04 -14.37
CA GLN A 293 18.93 -6.72 -15.77
C GLN A 293 18.57 -7.97 -16.56
N ALA A 294 19.37 -9.04 -16.48
CA ALA A 294 19.06 -10.30 -17.14
C ALA A 294 17.71 -10.86 -16.69
N MET A 295 17.45 -10.85 -15.37
CA MET A 295 16.16 -11.30 -14.83
C MET A 295 14.99 -10.42 -15.29
N GLN A 296 15.16 -9.09 -15.35
CA GLN A 296 14.10 -8.19 -15.82
C GLN A 296 13.77 -8.40 -17.31
N HIS A 297 14.75 -8.68 -18.15
CA HIS A 297 14.54 -9.03 -19.57
C HIS A 297 13.80 -10.38 -19.79
N LEU A 298 13.62 -11.19 -18.75
CA LEU A 298 12.86 -12.44 -18.80
C LEU A 298 11.39 -12.28 -18.38
N ILE A 299 10.96 -11.10 -18.01
CA ILE A 299 9.58 -10.82 -17.58
C ILE A 299 8.81 -10.21 -18.75
N ASP A 300 7.99 -11.01 -19.43
CA ASP A 300 7.07 -10.54 -20.47
C ASP A 300 5.82 -9.92 -19.83
N GLN A 301 5.92 -8.68 -19.34
CA GLN A 301 4.81 -8.01 -18.67
C GLN A 301 3.57 -7.88 -19.56
N GLU A 302 3.73 -7.63 -20.86
CA GLU A 302 2.62 -7.49 -21.80
C GLU A 302 1.98 -8.85 -22.13
N GLY A 303 2.79 -9.87 -22.39
CA GLY A 303 2.32 -11.23 -22.62
C GLY A 303 1.58 -11.79 -21.41
N ILE A 304 2.14 -11.63 -20.21
CA ILE A 304 1.52 -12.01 -18.95
C ILE A 304 0.19 -11.27 -18.75
N SER A 305 0.15 -9.95 -18.97
CA SER A 305 -1.08 -9.17 -18.89
C SER A 305 -2.14 -9.70 -19.86
N LYS A 306 -1.75 -9.94 -21.12
CA LYS A 306 -2.67 -10.37 -22.15
C LYS A 306 -3.26 -11.76 -21.89
N ILE A 307 -2.44 -12.72 -21.45
CA ILE A 307 -2.81 -14.15 -21.39
C ILE A 307 -3.35 -14.53 -20.03
N ILE A 308 -2.71 -14.07 -18.94
CA ILE A 308 -3.00 -14.49 -17.57
C ILE A 308 -3.97 -13.54 -16.91
N TRP A 309 -3.75 -12.21 -17.07
CA TRP A 309 -4.58 -11.18 -16.46
C TRP A 309 -5.71 -10.67 -17.36
N ASN A 310 -5.92 -11.29 -18.52
CA ASN A 310 -6.96 -10.87 -19.48
C ASN A 310 -6.97 -9.36 -19.76
N ARG A 311 -5.77 -8.75 -19.88
CA ARG A 311 -5.53 -7.31 -20.09
C ARG A 311 -5.96 -6.42 -18.91
N THR A 312 -6.12 -6.98 -17.73
CA THR A 312 -6.42 -6.22 -16.50
C THR A 312 -5.16 -5.88 -15.70
N ALA A 313 -3.97 -6.15 -16.22
CA ALA A 313 -2.70 -5.71 -15.65
C ALA A 313 -1.98 -4.76 -16.61
N SER A 314 -1.28 -3.79 -16.06
CA SER A 314 -0.46 -2.82 -16.78
C SER A 314 1.03 -3.09 -16.51
N PRO A 315 1.94 -2.76 -17.43
CA PRO A 315 3.36 -2.81 -17.11
C PRO A 315 3.75 -1.86 -15.99
N THR A 316 4.60 -2.29 -15.07
CA THR A 316 5.33 -1.43 -14.14
C THR A 316 6.71 -1.12 -14.74
N CYS A 317 7.05 0.16 -14.87
CA CYS A 317 8.29 0.59 -15.52
C CYS A 317 9.29 1.21 -14.54
N GLY A 318 8.89 1.44 -13.30
CA GLY A 318 9.70 2.09 -12.27
C GLY A 318 8.90 2.30 -10.98
N PRO A 319 9.50 3.00 -10.01
CA PRO A 319 8.88 3.19 -8.70
C PRO A 319 7.69 4.15 -8.65
N VAL A 320 7.49 4.98 -9.67
CA VAL A 320 6.37 5.93 -9.72
C VAL A 320 5.28 5.40 -10.65
N PRO A 321 4.02 5.27 -10.20
CA PRO A 321 2.92 4.90 -11.06
C PRO A 321 2.79 5.86 -12.25
N GLN A 322 2.46 5.33 -13.43
CA GLN A 322 2.44 6.15 -14.65
C GLN A 322 1.28 7.15 -14.69
N GLN A 323 0.08 6.69 -14.33
CA GLN A 323 -1.12 7.51 -14.38
C GLN A 323 -2.19 6.96 -13.42
N PRO A 324 -2.80 7.82 -12.57
CA PRO A 324 -3.83 7.35 -11.65
C PRO A 324 -5.12 6.98 -12.40
N GLY A 325 -5.77 5.91 -11.94
CA GLY A 325 -7.09 5.49 -12.42
C GLY A 325 -7.14 4.92 -13.85
N THR A 326 -5.99 4.64 -14.49
CA THR A 326 -5.94 4.14 -15.87
C THR A 326 -4.90 3.03 -16.04
N ALA A 327 -4.97 2.32 -17.18
CA ALA A 327 -3.96 1.36 -17.56
C ALA A 327 -2.64 2.06 -17.93
N GLY A 328 -1.53 1.52 -17.45
CA GLY A 328 -0.18 1.93 -17.86
C GLY A 328 0.23 1.33 -19.23
N SER A 329 1.41 1.72 -19.70
CA SER A 329 2.00 1.26 -20.97
C SER A 329 3.47 0.88 -20.76
N SER A 330 3.97 -0.09 -21.52
CA SER A 330 5.40 -0.43 -21.58
C SER A 330 6.24 0.61 -22.32
N LYS A 331 5.59 1.55 -23.02
CA LYS A 331 6.29 2.60 -23.76
C LYS A 331 7.11 3.48 -22.83
N GLY A 332 8.43 3.45 -23.02
CA GLY A 332 9.39 4.21 -22.20
C GLY A 332 9.90 3.46 -20.97
N CYS A 333 9.54 2.20 -20.76
CA CYS A 333 10.21 1.35 -19.79
C CYS A 333 11.68 1.12 -20.18
N ALA A 334 12.56 1.07 -19.17
CA ALA A 334 14.00 0.87 -19.38
C ALA A 334 14.35 -0.53 -19.93
N TYR A 335 13.47 -1.51 -19.70
CA TYR A 335 13.68 -2.92 -20.07
C TYR A 335 12.50 -3.47 -20.85
N ASP A 336 12.80 -4.13 -21.96
CA ASP A 336 11.91 -4.91 -22.78
C ASP A 336 12.04 -6.42 -22.45
N TYR A 337 11.05 -7.21 -22.83
CA TYR A 337 11.17 -8.67 -22.81
C TYR A 337 12.13 -9.13 -23.89
N ASN A 338 13.29 -9.65 -23.50
CA ASN A 338 14.36 -10.02 -24.43
C ASN A 338 15.24 -11.15 -23.86
N PRO A 339 14.80 -12.42 -23.96
CA PRO A 339 15.59 -13.55 -23.45
C PRO A 339 16.98 -13.66 -24.05
N ALA A 340 17.17 -13.28 -25.32
CA ALA A 340 18.49 -13.31 -25.96
C ALA A 340 19.47 -12.31 -25.34
N LYS A 341 18.96 -11.13 -24.93
CA LYS A 341 19.76 -10.13 -24.20
C LYS A 341 20.09 -10.61 -22.79
N ALA A 342 19.15 -11.27 -22.11
CA ALA A 342 19.39 -11.90 -20.81
C ALA A 342 20.49 -12.96 -20.89
N GLU A 343 20.41 -13.85 -21.87
CA GLU A 343 21.43 -14.88 -22.13
C GLU A 343 22.80 -14.26 -22.39
N LYS A 344 22.85 -13.23 -23.24
CA LYS A 344 24.10 -12.51 -23.55
C LYS A 344 24.71 -11.87 -22.30
N LEU A 345 23.92 -11.19 -21.47
CA LEU A 345 24.39 -10.59 -20.21
C LEU A 345 25.04 -11.61 -19.28
N LEU A 346 24.44 -12.80 -19.15
CA LEU A 346 25.00 -13.87 -18.34
C LEU A 346 26.32 -14.40 -18.93
N LYS A 347 26.36 -14.67 -20.23
CA LYS A 347 27.57 -15.17 -20.90
C LYS A 347 28.72 -14.17 -20.85
N ASP A 348 28.45 -12.90 -21.09
CA ASP A 348 29.45 -11.83 -21.04
C ASP A 348 30.10 -11.68 -19.65
N HIS A 349 29.43 -12.16 -18.59
CA HIS A 349 29.92 -12.12 -17.22
C HIS A 349 30.32 -13.51 -16.68
N GLY A 350 30.77 -14.41 -17.55
CA GLY A 350 31.40 -15.66 -17.15
C GLY A 350 30.49 -16.73 -16.58
N TRP A 351 29.19 -16.68 -16.90
CA TRP A 351 28.26 -17.74 -16.58
C TRP A 351 28.17 -18.78 -17.70
N ASN A 352 28.18 -20.05 -17.32
CA ASN A 352 27.88 -21.15 -18.20
C ASN A 352 26.37 -21.34 -18.31
N VAL A 353 25.75 -20.71 -19.31
CA VAL A 353 24.31 -20.71 -19.49
C VAL A 353 23.85 -22.08 -20.00
N THR A 354 22.94 -22.71 -19.24
CA THR A 354 22.40 -24.05 -19.53
C THR A 354 20.87 -23.98 -19.62
N LYS A 355 20.34 -23.83 -20.81
CA LYS A 355 18.90 -23.83 -21.07
C LYS A 355 18.24 -25.08 -20.47
N ASP A 356 17.10 -24.90 -19.79
CA ASP A 356 16.32 -25.96 -19.13
C ASP A 356 17.12 -26.76 -18.06
N GLY A 357 18.28 -26.22 -17.69
CA GLY A 357 19.14 -26.73 -16.62
C GLY A 357 19.39 -25.67 -15.58
N ILE A 358 20.57 -25.69 -14.95
CA ILE A 358 20.98 -24.67 -13.97
C ILE A 358 22.26 -23.98 -14.46
N THR A 359 22.16 -22.70 -14.73
CA THR A 359 23.31 -21.84 -15.06
C THR A 359 24.22 -21.69 -13.86
N THR A 360 25.53 -21.85 -14.09
CA THR A 360 26.56 -21.83 -13.04
C THR A 360 27.65 -20.83 -13.36
N CYS A 361 28.23 -20.20 -12.33
CA CYS A 361 29.39 -19.36 -12.49
C CYS A 361 30.60 -20.18 -12.91
N GLN A 362 31.14 -19.92 -14.09
CA GLN A 362 32.33 -20.58 -14.61
C GLN A 362 33.59 -19.75 -14.31
N GLN A 363 33.49 -18.44 -14.35
CA GLN A 363 34.63 -17.52 -14.13
C GLN A 363 34.34 -16.65 -12.90
N ALA A 364 34.74 -17.10 -11.72
CA ALA A 364 34.65 -16.33 -10.50
C ALA A 364 35.64 -15.15 -10.48
N GLY A 365 35.26 -14.03 -9.87
CA GLY A 365 36.12 -12.84 -9.76
C GLY A 365 35.36 -11.56 -10.05
N GLU A 366 36.06 -10.42 -10.01
CA GLU A 366 35.49 -9.06 -10.12
C GLU A 366 35.92 -8.35 -11.42
N GLY A 367 36.69 -9.02 -12.29
CA GLY A 367 37.14 -8.47 -13.57
C GLY A 367 36.12 -8.58 -14.69
N GLU A 368 36.48 -8.05 -15.84
CA GLU A 368 35.69 -8.18 -17.05
C GLU A 368 35.49 -9.67 -17.41
N GLY A 369 34.27 -10.04 -17.77
CA GLY A 369 33.92 -11.44 -18.07
C GLY A 369 33.84 -12.36 -16.86
N GLN A 370 33.83 -11.83 -15.64
CA GLN A 370 33.72 -12.61 -14.40
C GLN A 370 32.38 -12.38 -13.68
N CYS A 371 31.96 -13.38 -12.88
CA CYS A 371 30.61 -13.41 -12.27
C CYS A 371 30.34 -12.29 -11.23
N GLY A 372 31.40 -11.70 -10.69
CA GLY A 372 31.28 -10.58 -9.76
C GLY A 372 31.68 -10.90 -8.32
N LYS A 373 31.74 -9.85 -7.50
CA LYS A 373 32.19 -9.88 -6.14
C LYS A 373 31.40 -10.85 -5.27
N GLY A 374 32.09 -11.70 -4.52
CA GLY A 374 31.48 -12.64 -3.59
C GLY A 374 30.85 -13.88 -4.24
N ILE A 375 30.88 -14.00 -5.57
CA ILE A 375 30.33 -15.15 -6.29
C ILE A 375 31.46 -16.19 -6.52
N LYS A 376 31.22 -17.39 -6.01
CA LYS A 376 32.19 -18.50 -6.13
C LYS A 376 31.99 -19.26 -7.43
N GLN A 377 33.08 -19.86 -7.94
CA GLN A 377 32.99 -20.79 -9.05
C GLN A 377 32.00 -21.92 -8.73
N GLY A 378 31.14 -22.28 -9.68
CA GLY A 378 30.08 -23.27 -9.50
C GLY A 378 28.83 -22.75 -8.78
N ALA A 379 28.78 -21.45 -8.39
CA ALA A 379 27.58 -20.85 -7.86
C ALA A 379 26.43 -20.99 -8.88
N LYS A 380 25.25 -21.33 -8.38
CA LYS A 380 24.06 -21.66 -9.21
C LYS A 380 23.07 -20.51 -9.22
N LEU A 381 22.48 -20.20 -10.38
CA LEU A 381 21.31 -19.34 -10.47
C LEU A 381 20.04 -20.16 -10.14
N SER A 382 19.80 -20.34 -8.85
CA SER A 382 18.65 -21.07 -8.34
C SER A 382 18.13 -20.36 -7.09
N PHE A 383 16.88 -19.89 -7.16
CA PHE A 383 16.28 -18.98 -6.18
C PHE A 383 14.93 -19.47 -5.70
N THR A 384 14.68 -19.33 -4.41
CA THR A 384 13.37 -19.57 -3.81
C THR A 384 12.55 -18.28 -3.83
N VAL A 385 11.33 -18.38 -4.34
CA VAL A 385 10.32 -17.31 -4.34
C VAL A 385 9.23 -17.68 -3.35
N ILE A 386 8.98 -16.84 -2.35
CA ILE A 386 7.80 -16.96 -1.48
C ILE A 386 6.65 -16.20 -2.10
N SER A 387 5.50 -16.86 -2.29
CA SER A 387 4.28 -16.30 -2.82
C SER A 387 3.07 -16.69 -1.97
N GLN A 388 1.97 -15.96 -2.12
CA GLN A 388 0.69 -16.26 -1.48
C GLN A 388 -0.07 -17.32 -2.25
N SER A 389 -0.68 -18.28 -1.53
CA SER A 389 -1.65 -19.23 -2.08
C SER A 389 -3.05 -18.63 -2.18
N GLY A 390 -3.91 -19.21 -3.02
CA GLY A 390 -5.31 -18.80 -3.18
C GLY A 390 -5.58 -17.80 -4.31
N PHE A 391 -4.55 -17.39 -5.06
CA PHE A 391 -4.64 -16.45 -6.19
C PHE A 391 -4.22 -17.15 -7.49
N THR A 392 -5.20 -17.75 -8.18
CA THR A 392 -4.96 -18.57 -9.39
C THR A 392 -4.15 -17.84 -10.48
N SER A 393 -4.45 -16.56 -10.73
CA SER A 393 -3.71 -15.78 -11.73
C SER A 393 -2.24 -15.57 -11.33
N THR A 394 -1.95 -15.41 -10.05
CA THR A 394 -0.58 -15.29 -9.52
C THR A 394 0.17 -16.62 -9.68
N THR A 395 -0.47 -17.76 -9.38
CA THR A 395 0.09 -19.10 -9.62
C THR A 395 0.45 -19.30 -11.10
N HIS A 396 -0.45 -18.93 -12.01
CA HIS A 396 -0.20 -19.01 -13.45
C HIS A 396 0.93 -18.07 -13.90
N MET A 397 0.99 -16.85 -13.37
CA MET A 397 2.08 -15.92 -13.64
C MET A 397 3.43 -16.50 -13.23
N PHE A 398 3.53 -17.12 -12.07
CA PHE A 398 4.77 -17.76 -11.63
C PHE A 398 5.13 -19.00 -12.44
N ALA A 399 4.17 -19.75 -12.95
CA ALA A 399 4.44 -20.84 -13.88
C ALA A 399 5.05 -20.33 -15.18
N GLU A 400 4.55 -19.22 -15.73
CA GLU A 400 5.12 -18.56 -16.91
C GLU A 400 6.52 -18.00 -16.63
N LEU A 401 6.72 -17.31 -15.50
CA LEU A 401 8.04 -16.81 -15.11
C LEU A 401 9.05 -17.96 -14.97
N LYS A 402 8.66 -19.06 -14.32
CA LYS A 402 9.52 -20.24 -14.20
C LYS A 402 9.95 -20.78 -15.56
N SER A 403 9.03 -20.85 -16.52
CA SER A 403 9.31 -21.24 -17.91
C SER A 403 10.25 -20.27 -18.60
N SER A 404 9.97 -18.97 -18.54
CA SER A 404 10.80 -17.93 -19.14
C SER A 404 12.22 -17.92 -18.59
N PHE A 405 12.37 -18.02 -17.27
CA PHE A 405 13.67 -18.02 -16.60
C PHE A 405 14.47 -19.30 -16.90
N SER A 406 13.82 -20.45 -17.08
CA SER A 406 14.51 -21.70 -17.45
C SER A 406 15.17 -21.65 -18.83
N ASN A 407 14.71 -20.78 -19.73
CA ASN A 407 15.34 -20.59 -21.05
C ASN A 407 16.80 -20.15 -20.98
N VAL A 408 17.20 -19.52 -19.87
CA VAL A 408 18.60 -19.14 -19.59
C VAL A 408 19.16 -19.87 -18.37
N GLY A 409 18.50 -20.95 -17.93
CA GLY A 409 18.94 -21.78 -16.82
C GLY A 409 18.89 -21.10 -15.44
N ILE A 410 17.99 -20.13 -15.25
CA ILE A 410 17.66 -19.60 -13.94
C ILE A 410 16.50 -20.42 -13.38
N ASN A 411 16.74 -21.15 -12.28
CA ASN A 411 15.71 -21.96 -11.63
C ASN A 411 14.96 -21.12 -10.59
N LEU A 412 13.63 -21.06 -10.67
CA LEU A 412 12.76 -20.47 -9.67
C LEU A 412 11.99 -21.60 -8.93
N GLU A 413 12.23 -21.73 -7.64
CA GLU A 413 11.48 -22.60 -6.74
C GLU A 413 10.35 -21.78 -6.08
N ILE A 414 9.13 -21.94 -6.59
CA ILE A 414 7.98 -21.18 -6.11
C ILE A 414 7.40 -21.91 -4.87
N ARG A 415 7.32 -21.20 -3.75
CA ARG A 415 6.74 -21.66 -2.49
C ARG A 415 5.49 -20.85 -2.19
N GLU A 416 4.35 -21.38 -2.57
CA GLU A 416 3.06 -20.79 -2.22
C GLU A 416 2.68 -21.20 -0.79
N VAL A 417 2.38 -20.21 0.04
CA VAL A 417 1.98 -20.38 1.43
C VAL A 417 0.77 -19.49 1.75
N PRO A 418 -0.03 -19.85 2.78
CA PRO A 418 -1.12 -18.98 3.21
C PRO A 418 -0.62 -17.56 3.53
N ASP A 419 -1.46 -16.55 3.31
CA ASP A 419 -1.11 -15.14 3.48
C ASP A 419 -0.47 -14.83 4.85
N SER A 420 -1.09 -15.30 5.93
CA SER A 420 -0.55 -15.12 7.30
C SER A 420 0.84 -15.74 7.50
N VAL A 421 1.15 -16.84 6.78
CA VAL A 421 2.48 -17.47 6.81
C VAL A 421 3.45 -16.63 5.99
N ALA A 422 3.06 -16.17 4.80
CA ALA A 422 3.87 -15.29 3.98
C ALA A 422 4.25 -14.00 4.74
N GLU A 423 3.27 -13.35 5.38
CA GLU A 423 3.50 -12.16 6.21
C GLU A 423 4.43 -12.43 7.40
N SER A 424 4.30 -13.60 8.06
CA SER A 424 5.16 -13.97 9.18
C SER A 424 6.62 -14.19 8.77
N GLN A 425 6.86 -14.50 7.50
CA GLN A 425 8.18 -14.68 6.89
C GLN A 425 8.73 -13.39 6.29
N ALA A 426 7.95 -12.30 6.30
CA ALA A 426 8.44 -10.98 5.89
C ALA A 426 9.61 -10.56 6.79
N CYS A 427 10.70 -10.18 6.15
CA CYS A 427 11.90 -9.80 6.86
C CYS A 427 11.83 -8.35 7.29
N LYS A 428 12.44 -8.01 8.42
CA LYS A 428 12.73 -6.62 8.73
C LYS A 428 13.89 -6.12 7.87
N PRO A 429 13.95 -4.83 7.55
CA PRO A 429 15.13 -4.27 6.92
C PRO A 429 16.41 -4.66 7.69
N ASN A 430 17.43 -5.06 6.97
CA ASN A 430 18.71 -5.55 7.51
C ASN A 430 18.67 -6.88 8.30
N ASP A 431 17.61 -7.67 8.17
CA ASP A 431 17.54 -9.00 8.77
C ASP A 431 18.36 -10.03 7.96
N THR A 432 19.46 -10.48 8.52
CA THR A 432 20.35 -11.50 7.93
C THR A 432 19.84 -12.93 8.08
N ASN A 433 18.80 -13.15 8.87
CA ASN A 433 18.20 -14.48 9.08
C ASN A 433 17.06 -14.77 8.08
N CYS A 434 16.75 -13.84 7.22
CA CYS A 434 15.76 -13.97 6.18
C CYS A 434 16.14 -15.06 5.16
N LYS A 435 15.25 -16.02 4.93
CA LYS A 435 15.58 -17.23 4.17
C LYS A 435 15.11 -17.24 2.72
N TRP A 436 14.22 -16.31 2.32
CA TRP A 436 13.81 -16.22 0.92
C TRP A 436 14.88 -15.52 0.07
N ASP A 437 14.88 -15.80 -1.22
CA ASP A 437 15.71 -15.11 -2.20
C ASP A 437 14.92 -13.98 -2.87
N LEU A 438 13.66 -14.26 -3.22
CA LEU A 438 12.68 -13.35 -3.80
C LEU A 438 11.35 -13.52 -3.06
N SER A 439 10.51 -12.48 -3.03
CA SER A 439 9.20 -12.57 -2.40
C SER A 439 8.12 -11.83 -3.20
N PHE A 440 6.88 -12.31 -3.13
CA PHE A 440 5.75 -11.73 -3.83
C PHE A 440 4.48 -11.91 -3.00
N PHE A 441 4.27 -11.03 -2.02
CA PHE A 441 3.07 -11.02 -1.16
C PHE A 441 2.90 -9.68 -0.45
N GLY A 442 1.66 -9.29 -0.18
CA GLY A 442 1.31 -8.07 0.54
C GLY A 442 2.05 -6.83 -0.02
N SER A 443 2.66 -6.03 0.84
CA SER A 443 3.47 -4.88 0.45
C SER A 443 4.77 -5.21 -0.28
N GLN A 444 5.07 -6.48 -0.44
CA GLN A 444 6.20 -6.97 -1.25
C GLN A 444 5.80 -7.43 -2.65
N SER A 445 4.56 -7.18 -3.07
CA SER A 445 4.10 -7.45 -4.44
C SER A 445 3.41 -6.23 -5.04
N SER A 446 2.39 -5.71 -4.37
CA SER A 446 1.65 -4.53 -4.83
C SER A 446 1.72 -3.45 -3.75
N TRP A 447 2.16 -2.27 -4.14
CA TRP A 447 2.23 -1.11 -3.27
C TRP A 447 1.32 -0.02 -3.78
N TYR A 448 0.36 0.39 -2.97
CA TYR A 448 -0.50 1.53 -3.23
C TYR A 448 0.09 2.77 -2.57
N TYR A 449 0.38 3.76 -3.38
CA TYR A 449 0.98 5.00 -2.90
C TYR A 449 -0.05 5.91 -2.23
N PRO A 450 0.40 6.73 -1.24
CA PRO A 450 -0.25 8.00 -1.00
C PRO A 450 -0.11 8.89 -2.26
N VAL A 451 -0.80 10.03 -2.27
CA VAL A 451 -0.88 10.90 -3.45
C VAL A 451 0.49 11.23 -4.07
N TYR A 452 1.52 11.45 -3.25
CA TYR A 452 2.88 11.73 -3.74
C TYR A 452 3.72 10.45 -3.71
N ALA A 453 4.05 9.91 -4.87
CA ALA A 453 4.71 8.62 -5.02
C ALA A 453 6.23 8.69 -4.81
N SER A 454 6.67 9.13 -3.64
CA SER A 454 8.08 9.14 -3.22
C SER A 454 8.52 7.78 -2.66
N GLY A 455 9.82 7.51 -2.65
CA GLY A 455 10.38 6.18 -2.39
C GLY A 455 10.89 5.94 -0.97
N GLU A 456 10.72 6.88 -0.04
CA GLU A 456 11.33 6.84 1.28
C GLU A 456 10.96 5.62 2.12
N ARG A 457 9.79 5.04 1.87
CA ARG A 457 9.34 3.84 2.59
C ARG A 457 9.83 2.55 1.97
N LEU A 458 9.93 2.49 0.64
CA LEU A 458 10.15 1.27 -0.13
C LEU A 458 11.61 1.05 -0.54
N PHE A 459 12.30 2.11 -0.97
CA PHE A 459 13.57 1.99 -1.67
C PHE A 459 14.72 2.74 -1.00
N GLN A 460 14.44 3.65 -0.06
CA GLN A 460 15.50 4.30 0.70
C GLN A 460 16.16 3.31 1.67
N SER A 461 17.47 3.40 1.83
CA SER A 461 18.23 2.55 2.75
C SER A 461 17.62 2.58 4.16
N GLY A 462 17.29 1.40 4.69
CA GLY A 462 16.62 1.25 5.98
C GLY A 462 15.15 1.73 6.00
N GLY A 463 14.53 1.97 4.85
CA GLY A 463 13.10 2.26 4.73
C GLY A 463 12.24 1.18 5.40
N PRO A 464 11.12 1.52 6.06
CA PRO A 464 10.37 0.59 6.91
C PRO A 464 9.76 -0.59 6.15
N VAL A 465 9.59 -0.48 4.84
CA VAL A 465 9.06 -1.52 3.96
C VAL A 465 10.10 -1.94 2.90
N ASN A 466 11.35 -1.48 3.02
CA ASN A 466 12.47 -1.97 2.22
C ASN A 466 12.93 -3.34 2.73
N LEU A 467 12.07 -4.33 2.61
CA LEU A 467 12.25 -5.65 3.22
C LEU A 467 13.34 -6.47 2.53
N GLY A 468 13.67 -6.15 1.29
CA GLY A 468 14.81 -6.71 0.56
C GLY A 468 16.16 -6.13 0.96
N SER A 469 16.17 -5.07 1.78
CA SER A 469 17.38 -4.36 2.24
C SER A 469 18.23 -3.79 1.09
N TYR A 470 17.58 -3.32 0.03
CA TYR A 470 18.26 -2.53 -1.00
C TYR A 470 18.91 -1.31 -0.37
N SER A 471 20.14 -1.00 -0.76
CA SER A 471 20.88 0.15 -0.26
C SER A 471 21.78 0.71 -1.36
N ASP A 472 21.49 1.94 -1.76
CA ASP A 472 22.25 2.67 -2.76
C ASP A 472 22.25 4.17 -2.41
N LYS A 473 23.44 4.74 -2.29
CA LYS A 473 23.63 6.14 -1.88
C LYS A 473 22.98 7.12 -2.87
N LYS A 474 23.08 6.83 -4.17
CA LYS A 474 22.51 7.71 -5.20
C LYS A 474 20.98 7.67 -5.18
N ALA A 475 20.40 6.49 -4.98
CA ALA A 475 18.97 6.34 -4.77
C ALA A 475 18.49 7.14 -3.55
N ASP A 476 19.20 7.05 -2.42
CA ASP A 476 18.90 7.79 -1.20
C ASP A 476 18.90 9.31 -1.43
N GLU A 477 19.93 9.83 -2.14
CA GLU A 477 20.03 11.24 -2.50
C GLU A 477 18.87 11.70 -3.40
N LEU A 478 18.45 10.88 -4.36
CA LEU A 478 17.36 11.22 -5.28
C LEU A 478 16.00 11.13 -4.59
N ILE A 479 15.81 10.18 -3.68
CA ILE A 479 14.61 10.09 -2.83
C ILE A 479 14.51 11.32 -1.95
N ASP A 480 15.59 11.70 -1.27
CA ASP A 480 15.64 12.91 -0.45
C ASP A 480 15.35 14.17 -1.27
N ALA A 481 15.91 14.29 -2.47
CA ALA A 481 15.64 15.40 -3.38
C ALA A 481 14.15 15.45 -3.76
N SER A 482 13.50 14.31 -4.01
CA SER A 482 12.07 14.27 -4.35
C SER A 482 11.17 14.76 -3.20
N MET A 483 11.59 14.54 -1.94
CA MET A 483 10.85 14.99 -0.76
C MET A 483 11.05 16.47 -0.42
N ARG A 484 12.15 17.07 -0.89
CA ARG A 484 12.54 18.45 -0.52
C ARG A 484 12.34 19.47 -1.64
N SER A 485 12.51 19.06 -2.88
CA SER A 485 12.40 19.96 -4.05
C SER A 485 10.95 20.21 -4.44
N ASN A 486 10.61 21.46 -4.71
CA ASN A 486 9.33 21.83 -5.33
C ASN A 486 9.29 21.54 -6.84
N ASP A 487 10.43 21.12 -7.43
CA ASP A 487 10.51 20.75 -8.82
C ASP A 487 10.01 19.32 -9.05
N ARG A 488 8.96 19.17 -9.85
CA ARG A 488 8.43 17.86 -10.27
C ARG A 488 9.48 16.99 -10.99
N ALA A 489 10.51 17.61 -11.59
CA ALA A 489 11.60 16.88 -12.22
C ALA A 489 12.39 16.01 -11.21
N ALA A 490 12.42 16.36 -9.93
CA ALA A 490 13.09 15.55 -8.90
C ALA A 490 12.44 14.16 -8.78
N LEU A 491 11.10 14.09 -8.81
CA LEU A 491 10.38 12.81 -8.78
C LEU A 491 10.64 11.97 -10.03
N LYS A 492 10.71 12.63 -11.20
CA LYS A 492 11.07 11.95 -12.45
C LYS A 492 12.50 11.42 -12.44
N THR A 493 13.46 12.20 -11.96
CA THR A 493 14.88 11.78 -11.88
C THR A 493 15.04 10.58 -10.96
N TYR A 494 14.35 10.57 -9.81
CA TYR A 494 14.28 9.41 -8.91
C TYR A 494 13.69 8.19 -9.63
N ASN A 495 12.56 8.37 -10.32
CA ASN A 495 11.90 7.29 -11.06
C ASN A 495 12.84 6.68 -12.12
N ASP A 496 13.45 7.51 -12.96
CA ASP A 496 14.28 7.04 -14.07
C ASP A 496 15.51 6.29 -13.55
N TYR A 497 16.14 6.79 -12.49
CA TYR A 497 17.28 6.11 -11.90
C TYR A 497 16.94 4.72 -11.37
N LEU A 498 15.87 4.59 -10.57
CA LEU A 498 15.49 3.29 -10.01
C LEU A 498 14.86 2.35 -11.04
N ALA A 499 14.22 2.89 -12.07
CA ALA A 499 13.75 2.09 -13.21
C ALA A 499 14.91 1.34 -13.86
N GLU A 500 16.08 1.98 -13.98
CA GLU A 500 17.29 1.39 -14.57
C GLU A 500 18.12 0.59 -13.58
N ASP A 501 18.20 1.01 -12.30
CA ASP A 501 19.03 0.31 -11.31
C ASP A 501 18.44 -0.99 -10.80
N LEU A 502 17.10 -1.16 -10.90
CA LEU A 502 16.37 -2.36 -10.51
C LEU A 502 16.59 -2.74 -9.03
N PRO A 503 16.14 -1.94 -8.08
CA PRO A 503 16.11 -2.34 -6.66
C PRO A 503 15.25 -3.58 -6.43
N VAL A 504 14.34 -3.82 -7.36
CA VAL A 504 13.36 -4.90 -7.43
C VAL A 504 13.15 -5.32 -8.88
N LEU A 505 12.50 -6.43 -9.11
CA LEU A 505 11.96 -6.73 -10.44
C LEU A 505 10.60 -6.04 -10.60
N TRP A 506 10.45 -5.24 -11.66
CA TRP A 506 9.17 -4.62 -12.01
C TRP A 506 8.25 -5.67 -12.62
N MET A 507 7.05 -5.81 -12.06
CA MET A 507 6.11 -6.87 -12.39
C MET A 507 4.84 -6.30 -13.01
N PRO A 508 4.05 -7.10 -13.75
CA PRO A 508 2.74 -6.67 -14.21
C PRO A 508 1.87 -6.18 -13.04
N ASN A 509 1.42 -4.93 -13.11
CA ASN A 509 0.58 -4.28 -12.11
C ASN A 509 -0.89 -4.56 -12.43
N SER A 510 -1.48 -5.54 -11.77
CA SER A 510 -2.90 -5.83 -11.91
C SER A 510 -3.75 -4.66 -11.39
N VAL A 511 -4.96 -4.53 -11.93
CA VAL A 511 -5.98 -3.68 -11.30
C VAL A 511 -6.23 -4.15 -9.87
N ASN A 512 -6.69 -3.26 -8.99
CA ASN A 512 -7.07 -3.67 -7.64
C ASN A 512 -8.09 -4.81 -7.71
N ARG A 513 -9.15 -4.61 -8.48
CA ARG A 513 -10.17 -5.63 -8.80
C ARG A 513 -10.82 -5.30 -10.16
N VAL A 514 -11.47 -6.27 -10.78
CA VAL A 514 -12.48 -6.00 -11.81
C VAL A 514 -13.82 -5.97 -11.12
N SER A 515 -14.25 -4.78 -10.76
CA SER A 515 -15.48 -4.57 -10.01
C SER A 515 -16.72 -4.92 -10.84
N ALA A 516 -17.70 -5.52 -10.17
CA ALA A 516 -19.02 -5.78 -10.72
C ALA A 516 -20.07 -5.38 -9.67
N TRP A 517 -20.95 -4.44 -10.04
CA TRP A 517 -22.02 -3.98 -9.14
C TRP A 517 -23.37 -3.94 -9.86
N LYS A 518 -24.46 -4.14 -9.13
CA LYS A 518 -25.80 -4.05 -9.71
C LYS A 518 -26.02 -2.68 -10.34
N SER A 519 -26.47 -2.65 -11.58
CA SER A 519 -26.57 -1.42 -12.40
C SER A 519 -27.55 -0.38 -11.85
N ASN A 520 -28.43 -0.76 -10.92
CA ASN A 520 -29.30 0.17 -10.20
C ASN A 520 -28.59 0.89 -9.03
N ILE A 521 -27.31 0.59 -8.76
CA ILE A 521 -26.49 1.34 -7.78
C ILE A 521 -25.69 2.39 -8.54
N GLN A 522 -25.96 3.65 -8.24
CA GLN A 522 -25.28 4.81 -8.82
C GLN A 522 -24.26 5.37 -7.82
N GLY A 523 -23.29 6.17 -8.28
CA GLY A 523 -22.28 6.83 -7.45
C GLY A 523 -21.01 5.99 -7.20
N ILE A 524 -20.87 4.82 -7.81
CA ILE A 524 -19.66 3.99 -7.73
C ILE A 524 -18.62 4.42 -8.76
N ASP A 525 -19.03 4.88 -9.92
CA ASP A 525 -18.13 5.26 -11.02
C ASP A 525 -18.04 6.79 -11.13
N PRO A 526 -16.86 7.39 -11.25
CA PRO A 526 -15.53 6.73 -11.35
C PRO A 526 -15.06 6.13 -10.03
N GLN A 527 -14.34 4.99 -10.11
CA GLN A 527 -13.75 4.35 -8.95
C GLN A 527 -12.49 5.12 -8.49
N ASP A 528 -12.33 5.25 -7.17
CA ASP A 528 -11.24 6.00 -6.57
C ASP A 528 -9.88 5.25 -6.72
N PRO A 529 -8.87 5.85 -7.37
CA PRO A 529 -7.55 5.24 -7.51
C PRO A 529 -6.77 5.12 -6.18
N MET A 530 -7.20 5.81 -5.10
CA MET A 530 -6.71 5.64 -3.74
C MET A 530 -7.35 4.46 -3.01
N LEU A 531 -8.22 3.70 -3.69
CA LEU A 531 -8.93 2.53 -3.23
C LEU A 531 -9.94 2.80 -2.11
N TYR A 532 -10.44 4.01 -2.00
CA TYR A 532 -11.54 4.29 -1.08
C TYR A 532 -12.88 3.95 -1.73
N LEU A 533 -13.75 3.34 -0.95
CA LEU A 533 -15.17 3.26 -1.26
C LEU A 533 -15.88 4.41 -0.54
N TYR A 534 -16.79 5.07 -1.26
CA TYR A 534 -17.62 6.13 -0.72
C TYR A 534 -19.11 5.70 -0.75
N PRO A 535 -19.51 4.68 0.04
CA PRO A 535 -20.89 4.18 0.01
C PRO A 535 -21.92 5.23 0.47
N GLN A 536 -21.52 6.31 1.12
CA GLN A 536 -22.36 7.47 1.38
C GLN A 536 -22.85 8.16 0.10
N ASP A 537 -22.09 8.08 -0.99
CA ASP A 537 -22.45 8.65 -2.30
C ASP A 537 -23.32 7.70 -3.14
N TRP A 538 -23.50 6.46 -2.69
CA TRP A 538 -24.26 5.47 -3.43
C TRP A 538 -25.77 5.70 -3.28
N THR A 539 -26.48 5.62 -4.40
CA THR A 539 -27.95 5.65 -4.43
C THR A 539 -28.47 4.39 -5.11
N ILE A 540 -29.59 3.87 -4.64
CA ILE A 540 -30.25 2.71 -5.23
C ILE A 540 -31.51 3.21 -5.94
N THR A 541 -31.60 3.01 -7.27
CA THR A 541 -32.72 3.42 -8.12
C THR A 541 -33.65 2.26 -8.46
#